data_17ceb3c3da618c70dc9faa9e681ac845
#
_entry.id   17ceb3c3da618c70dc9faa9e681ac845
#
_cell.length_a   1.000
_cell.length_b   1.000
_cell.length_c   1.000
_cell.angle_alpha   90.00
_cell.angle_beta   90.00
_cell.angle_gamma   90.00
#
_symmetry.space_group_name_H-M   'P 1'
#
loop_
_entity.id
_entity.type
_entity.pdbx_description
1 polymer ?
#
loop_
_entity_poly.entity_id
_entity_poly.type
_entity_poly.pdbx_seq_one_letter_code
_entity_poly.pdbx_strand_id
1 'polypeptide(L)'
;MDGSTLQWESYIPPTAKVRARMNATFNDRGQIVADKKMISSAGAFKATLGDLTGVIRGRVLPAPPLSEDFEDFKLNEDSLVDQGVKFAYPPLPWIGARFKFEVREKDGSKVLRKTIDNKRLQRATVFIGEQSMSNYTVQADVLTDGRRRKMSDVGIINQRYYIVLKGNEQKIEINSNLDRIRVPERGSPPNYRWKANTWHTLKARIDVADDGSGVIRAKAWPRDEAEPEDWTVEYRHNNAHKSGSPGLFGFSPQMPVYIDNVKVTPNN
;
A
#
# COMPACT_ATOMS: atom_id res chain seq x y z
N MET A 1 -32.74 2.54 20.47
CA MET A 1 -32.04 3.24 21.56
C MET A 1 -31.66 4.60 21.01
N ASP A 2 -32.01 5.66 21.71
CA ASP A 2 -31.60 7.01 21.32
C ASP A 2 -30.11 7.16 21.51
N GLY A 3 -29.36 7.45 20.42
CA GLY A 3 -27.89 7.61 20.46
C GLY A 3 -27.42 8.82 21.30
N SER A 4 -28.35 9.68 21.73
CA SER A 4 -28.06 10.84 22.57
C SER A 4 -27.65 10.49 24.00
N THR A 5 -27.85 9.26 24.44
CA THR A 5 -27.49 8.79 25.80
C THR A 5 -26.14 8.10 25.87
N LEU A 6 -25.48 7.84 24.73
CA LEU A 6 -24.16 7.23 24.67
C LEU A 6 -23.07 8.31 24.89
N GLN A 7 -22.19 8.04 25.83
CA GLN A 7 -21.00 8.85 26.03
C GLN A 7 -19.86 8.28 25.23
N TRP A 8 -19.19 9.11 24.45
CA TRP A 8 -18.08 8.75 23.60
C TRP A 8 -16.78 9.43 24.06
N GLU A 9 -15.71 8.65 24.17
CA GLU A 9 -14.38 9.17 24.46
C GLU A 9 -13.32 8.60 23.52
N SER A 10 -12.30 9.39 23.21
CA SER A 10 -11.11 8.89 22.50
C SER A 10 -10.39 7.88 23.41
N TYR A 11 -10.11 6.69 22.88
CA TYR A 11 -9.60 5.59 23.66
C TYR A 11 -8.32 5.00 23.09
N ILE A 12 -7.36 4.73 23.95
CA ILE A 12 -6.15 3.99 23.61
C ILE A 12 -6.19 2.66 24.35
N PRO A 13 -6.38 1.52 23.68
CA PRO A 13 -6.39 0.22 24.31
C PRO A 13 -5.09 -0.02 25.09
N PRO A 14 -5.13 -0.59 26.29
CA PRO A 14 -3.94 -0.87 27.10
C PRO A 14 -2.89 -1.73 26.38
N THR A 15 -3.35 -2.61 25.50
CA THR A 15 -2.52 -3.51 24.69
C THR A 15 -1.99 -2.88 23.40
N ALA A 16 -2.32 -1.60 23.14
CA ALA A 16 -1.87 -0.92 21.92
C ALA A 16 -0.35 -0.70 21.96
N LYS A 17 0.36 -1.28 20.99
CA LYS A 17 1.80 -1.06 20.81
C LYS A 17 2.11 0.35 20.31
N VAL A 18 1.25 0.90 19.44
CA VAL A 18 1.31 2.29 19.01
C VAL A 18 0.18 3.05 19.67
N ARG A 19 0.54 4.05 20.47
CA ARG A 19 -0.41 4.87 21.23
C ARG A 19 -0.83 6.07 20.35
N ALA A 20 -1.83 5.83 19.52
CA ALA A 20 -2.38 6.85 18.64
C ALA A 20 -3.86 7.10 18.92
N ARG A 21 -4.30 8.31 18.63
CA ARG A 21 -5.71 8.72 18.68
C ARG A 21 -6.17 9.02 17.27
N MET A 22 -7.41 8.66 16.97
CA MET A 22 -8.03 9.03 15.70
C MET A 22 -8.43 10.51 15.74
N ASN A 23 -8.08 11.25 14.71
CA ASN A 23 -8.46 12.67 14.59
C ASN A 23 -9.86 12.79 14.01
N ALA A 24 -10.80 12.50 14.86
CA ALA A 24 -12.21 12.60 14.58
C ALA A 24 -12.95 12.85 15.90
N THR A 25 -14.14 13.40 15.79
CA THR A 25 -15.05 13.67 16.91
C THR A 25 -16.40 13.04 16.64
N PHE A 26 -17.25 12.94 17.66
CA PHE A 26 -18.67 12.61 17.50
C PHE A 26 -19.49 13.89 17.43
N ASN A 27 -20.41 13.94 16.48
CA ASN A 27 -21.43 14.97 16.45
C ASN A 27 -22.62 14.60 17.37
N ASP A 28 -23.57 15.52 17.52
CA ASP A 28 -24.75 15.34 18.36
C ASP A 28 -25.66 14.18 17.91
N ARG A 29 -25.46 13.67 16.70
CA ARG A 29 -26.19 12.51 16.16
C ARG A 29 -25.43 11.19 16.37
N GLY A 30 -24.31 11.19 17.10
CA GLY A 30 -23.49 10.02 17.35
C GLY A 30 -22.70 9.54 16.11
N GLN A 31 -22.50 10.39 15.11
CA GLN A 31 -21.72 10.08 13.92
C GLN A 31 -20.28 10.52 14.11
N ILE A 32 -19.33 9.70 13.66
CA ILE A 32 -17.91 10.06 13.63
C ILE A 32 -17.68 11.07 12.49
N VAL A 33 -17.11 12.21 12.85
CA VAL A 33 -16.74 13.28 11.89
C VAL A 33 -15.22 13.41 11.92
N ALA A 34 -14.58 13.11 10.80
CA ALA A 34 -13.15 13.30 10.63
C ALA A 34 -12.79 14.80 10.51
N ASP A 35 -11.64 15.17 11.07
CA ASP A 35 -11.10 16.51 10.85
C ASP A 35 -10.67 16.65 9.37
N LYS A 36 -11.25 17.63 8.68
CA LYS A 36 -10.97 17.90 7.25
C LYS A 36 -9.51 18.30 6.96
N LYS A 37 -8.78 18.75 7.98
CA LYS A 37 -7.36 19.13 7.84
C LYS A 37 -6.40 17.97 8.02
N MET A 38 -6.90 16.80 8.38
CA MET A 38 -6.06 15.65 8.68
C MET A 38 -5.78 14.81 7.44
N ILE A 39 -4.52 14.49 7.25
CA ILE A 39 -4.03 13.69 6.12
C ILE A 39 -4.43 12.22 6.28
N SER A 40 -4.13 11.61 7.41
CA SER A 40 -4.57 10.26 7.75
C SER A 40 -4.43 9.98 9.24
N SER A 41 -5.29 9.19 9.81
CA SER A 41 -5.16 8.77 11.21
C SER A 41 -5.88 7.44 11.48
N ALA A 42 -5.50 6.78 12.57
CA ALA A 42 -6.19 5.60 13.06
C ALA A 42 -6.25 5.63 14.59
N GLY A 43 -7.30 5.03 15.15
CA GLY A 43 -7.45 5.00 16.60
C GLY A 43 -8.70 4.25 17.02
N ALA A 44 -9.09 4.44 18.28
CA ALA A 44 -10.30 3.86 18.83
C ALA A 44 -11.10 4.90 19.62
N PHE A 45 -12.39 4.64 19.73
CA PHE A 45 -13.30 5.31 20.64
C PHE A 45 -13.96 4.26 21.54
N LYS A 46 -14.23 4.65 22.76
CA LYS A 46 -15.00 3.88 23.74
C LYS A 46 -16.37 4.54 23.91
N ALA A 47 -17.40 3.74 23.81
CA ALA A 47 -18.77 4.10 24.14
C ALA A 47 -19.11 3.62 25.53
N THR A 48 -19.86 4.40 26.30
CA THR A 48 -20.38 4.02 27.63
C THR A 48 -21.86 4.33 27.72
N LEU A 49 -22.65 3.36 28.20
CA LEU A 49 -24.08 3.48 28.48
C LEU A 49 -24.38 2.77 29.80
N GLY A 50 -24.54 3.52 30.88
CA GLY A 50 -24.59 2.96 32.22
C GLY A 50 -23.33 2.12 32.51
N ASP A 51 -23.51 0.85 32.88
CA ASP A 51 -22.41 -0.09 33.14
C ASP A 51 -21.88 -0.78 31.87
N LEU A 52 -22.51 -0.56 30.71
CA LEU A 52 -22.10 -1.18 29.45
C LEU A 52 -21.02 -0.35 28.75
N THR A 53 -20.02 -1.01 28.25
CA THR A 53 -18.96 -0.39 27.47
C THR A 53 -18.72 -1.12 26.16
N GLY A 54 -18.39 -0.36 25.09
CA GLY A 54 -18.01 -0.91 23.81
C GLY A 54 -16.84 -0.12 23.21
N VAL A 55 -16.02 -0.77 22.39
CA VAL A 55 -14.91 -0.12 21.70
C VAL A 55 -15.06 -0.30 20.19
N ILE A 56 -14.99 0.82 19.47
CA ILE A 56 -14.87 0.81 18.00
C ILE A 56 -13.47 1.26 17.60
N ARG A 57 -12.99 0.71 16.49
CA ARG A 57 -11.73 1.13 15.86
C ARG A 57 -12.04 1.72 14.49
N GLY A 58 -11.36 2.81 14.17
CA GLY A 58 -11.55 3.50 12.90
C GLY A 58 -10.24 3.92 12.26
N ARG A 59 -10.35 4.27 11.01
CA ARG A 59 -9.30 4.88 10.19
C ARG A 59 -9.88 6.05 9.43
N VAL A 60 -9.10 7.11 9.34
CA VAL A 60 -9.34 8.21 8.43
C VAL A 60 -8.35 8.06 7.31
N LEU A 61 -8.83 7.93 6.09
CA LEU A 61 -8.03 7.85 4.88
C LEU A 61 -8.31 9.09 4.04
N PRO A 62 -7.29 9.77 3.52
CA PRO A 62 -7.50 10.90 2.64
C PRO A 62 -8.07 10.44 1.30
N ALA A 63 -8.84 11.31 0.66
CA ALA A 63 -9.19 11.12 -0.76
C ALA A 63 -7.96 11.40 -1.64
N PRO A 64 -7.87 10.81 -2.84
CA PRO A 64 -6.82 11.18 -3.80
C PRO A 64 -6.92 12.67 -4.21
N PRO A 65 -5.77 13.32 -4.53
CA PRO A 65 -4.44 12.72 -4.63
C PRO A 65 -3.80 12.44 -3.27
N LEU A 66 -3.10 11.31 -3.14
CA LEU A 66 -2.29 10.99 -1.97
C LEU A 66 -0.83 10.79 -2.37
N SER A 67 0.07 11.12 -1.45
CA SER A 67 1.49 10.82 -1.57
C SER A 67 2.09 10.44 -0.21
N GLU A 68 3.10 9.57 -0.23
CA GLU A 68 3.88 9.17 0.94
C GLU A 68 5.32 8.91 0.51
N ASP A 69 6.27 9.66 1.06
CA ASP A 69 7.72 9.56 0.82
C ASP A 69 8.50 9.10 2.05
N PHE A 70 7.80 8.84 3.16
CA PHE A 70 8.33 8.37 4.44
C PHE A 70 9.33 9.30 5.15
N GLU A 71 9.67 10.46 4.61
CA GLU A 71 10.72 11.31 5.17
C GLU A 71 10.37 11.91 6.54
N ASP A 72 9.08 12.07 6.85
CA ASP A 72 8.61 12.59 8.14
C ASP A 72 8.68 11.57 9.29
N PHE A 73 8.97 10.29 9.01
CA PHE A 73 8.99 9.25 10.03
C PHE A 73 10.21 9.36 10.95
N LYS A 74 10.00 9.19 12.26
CA LYS A 74 11.06 9.08 13.26
C LYS A 74 11.39 7.61 13.51
N LEU A 75 12.62 7.20 13.22
CA LEU A 75 13.08 5.82 13.37
C LEU A 75 13.51 5.58 14.82
N ASN A 76 12.55 5.30 15.69
CA ASN A 76 12.77 5.16 17.14
C ASN A 76 12.70 3.72 17.62
N GLU A 77 12.08 2.82 16.87
CA GLU A 77 11.90 1.42 17.27
C GLU A 77 13.15 0.59 16.95
N ASP A 78 13.43 -0.41 17.79
CA ASP A 78 14.46 -1.39 17.48
C ASP A 78 13.91 -2.51 16.61
N SER A 79 14.55 -2.74 15.46
CA SER A 79 14.13 -3.78 14.53
C SER A 79 14.20 -5.16 15.16
N LEU A 80 13.12 -5.93 15.03
CA LEU A 80 13.05 -7.32 15.48
C LEU A 80 13.81 -8.29 14.56
N VAL A 81 14.18 -7.84 13.38
CA VAL A 81 14.78 -8.69 12.34
C VAL A 81 16.25 -8.40 12.09
N ASP A 82 16.69 -7.17 12.32
CA ASP A 82 18.09 -6.75 12.14
C ASP A 82 18.58 -6.03 13.40
N GLN A 83 19.48 -6.66 14.13
CA GLN A 83 20.02 -6.12 15.38
C GLN A 83 20.72 -4.76 15.13
N GLY A 84 20.43 -3.80 16.01
CA GLY A 84 21.04 -2.46 15.95
C GLY A 84 20.47 -1.52 14.88
N VAL A 85 19.48 -1.96 14.12
CA VAL A 85 18.82 -1.13 13.12
C VAL A 85 17.57 -0.49 13.69
N LYS A 86 17.44 0.84 13.54
CA LYS A 86 16.25 1.60 13.91
C LYS A 86 15.22 1.58 12.78
N PHE A 87 13.95 1.53 13.14
CA PHE A 87 12.83 1.58 12.20
C PHE A 87 11.66 2.38 12.77
N ALA A 88 10.68 2.65 11.92
CA ALA A 88 9.34 3.06 12.33
C ALA A 88 8.29 2.11 11.75
N TYR A 89 7.14 2.00 12.44
CA TYR A 89 6.01 1.29 11.88
C TYR A 89 5.44 2.07 10.68
N PRO A 90 4.98 1.36 9.63
CA PRO A 90 4.28 1.98 8.50
C PRO A 90 3.07 2.81 8.95
N PRO A 91 2.54 3.70 8.09
CA PRO A 91 1.38 4.52 8.42
C PRO A 91 0.24 3.69 9.02
N LEU A 92 -0.27 4.12 10.18
CA LEU A 92 -1.27 3.37 10.95
C LEU A 92 -2.55 3.03 10.17
N PRO A 93 -3.07 3.93 9.30
CA PRO A 93 -4.27 3.63 8.52
C PRO A 93 -4.07 2.52 7.47
N TRP A 94 -2.83 2.23 7.10
CA TRP A 94 -2.52 1.23 6.09
C TRP A 94 -2.83 -0.19 6.58
N ILE A 95 -3.64 -0.91 5.82
CA ILE A 95 -4.10 -2.25 6.19
C ILE A 95 -3.09 -3.30 5.73
N GLY A 96 -2.66 -4.14 6.66
CA GLY A 96 -1.74 -5.24 6.38
C GLY A 96 -0.26 -4.86 6.35
N ALA A 97 0.11 -3.60 6.59
CA ALA A 97 1.50 -3.13 6.57
C ALA A 97 2.29 -3.56 7.80
N ARG A 98 1.70 -3.39 8.98
CA ARG A 98 2.38 -3.64 10.27
C ARG A 98 2.87 -5.08 10.38
N PHE A 99 4.09 -5.27 10.90
CA PHE A 99 4.82 -6.54 11.04
C PHE A 99 5.25 -7.20 9.72
N LYS A 100 4.87 -6.64 8.59
CA LYS A 100 5.31 -7.13 7.27
C LYS A 100 6.21 -6.14 6.55
N PHE A 101 6.12 -4.87 6.95
CA PHE A 101 6.92 -3.77 6.46
C PHE A 101 7.40 -2.91 7.62
N GLU A 102 8.50 -2.23 7.40
CA GLU A 102 9.14 -1.27 8.30
C GLU A 102 9.62 -0.08 7.49
N VAL A 103 9.46 1.12 8.03
CA VAL A 103 10.10 2.32 7.49
C VAL A 103 11.53 2.33 8.01
N ARG A 104 12.51 2.37 7.11
CA ARG A 104 13.94 2.34 7.42
C ARG A 104 14.72 3.32 6.57
N GLU A 105 15.91 3.64 7.03
CA GLU A 105 16.88 4.35 6.21
C GLU A 105 17.51 3.42 5.17
N LYS A 106 17.62 3.91 3.92
CA LYS A 106 18.37 3.31 2.84
C LYS A 106 18.95 4.40 1.94
N ASP A 107 20.25 4.37 1.78
CA ASP A 107 21.00 5.30 0.90
C ASP A 107 20.72 6.80 1.20
N GLY A 108 20.48 7.13 2.49
CA GLY A 108 20.22 8.51 2.96
C GLY A 108 18.75 8.97 2.88
N SER A 109 17.84 8.10 2.46
CA SER A 109 16.40 8.36 2.41
C SER A 109 15.64 7.37 3.31
N LYS A 110 14.46 7.75 3.81
CA LYS A 110 13.59 6.83 4.53
C LYS A 110 12.63 6.15 3.55
N VAL A 111 12.59 4.84 3.61
CA VAL A 111 11.85 4.02 2.66
C VAL A 111 11.08 2.90 3.36
N LEU A 112 10.04 2.42 2.74
CA LEU A 112 9.31 1.25 3.21
C LEU A 112 10.04 -0.03 2.79
N ARG A 113 10.57 -0.78 3.76
CA ARG A 113 11.22 -2.08 3.54
C ARG A 113 10.30 -3.23 3.93
N LYS A 114 10.16 -4.21 3.06
CA LYS A 114 9.50 -5.46 3.43
C LYS A 114 10.44 -6.35 4.24
N THR A 115 9.97 -6.83 5.41
CA THR A 115 10.68 -7.80 6.24
C THR A 115 10.73 -9.17 5.55
N ILE A 116 11.87 -9.89 5.65
CA ILE A 116 12.11 -11.18 4.98
C ILE A 116 12.28 -12.37 5.93
N ASP A 117 12.45 -12.12 7.20
CA ASP A 117 12.79 -13.09 8.24
C ASP A 117 11.66 -14.08 8.55
N ASN A 118 10.43 -13.72 8.27
CA ASN A 118 9.29 -14.61 8.48
C ASN A 118 8.96 -15.40 7.21
N LYS A 119 9.36 -16.67 7.16
CA LYS A 119 9.11 -17.57 6.01
C LYS A 119 7.63 -17.68 5.63
N ARG A 120 6.70 -17.46 6.58
CA ARG A 120 5.26 -17.50 6.33
C ARG A 120 4.73 -16.18 5.73
N LEU A 121 5.50 -15.09 5.83
CA LEU A 121 5.15 -13.76 5.33
C LEU A 121 6.01 -13.30 4.16
N GLN A 122 6.56 -14.23 3.39
CA GLN A 122 7.37 -13.91 2.20
C GLN A 122 6.59 -13.06 1.20
N ARG A 123 5.29 -13.32 1.06
CA ARG A 123 4.36 -12.50 0.28
C ARG A 123 3.57 -11.59 1.21
N ALA A 124 3.56 -10.31 0.94
CA ALA A 124 2.79 -9.34 1.69
C ALA A 124 2.10 -8.34 0.78
N THR A 125 0.90 -7.96 1.18
CA THR A 125 0.11 -6.88 0.57
C THR A 125 -0.20 -5.83 1.62
N VAL A 126 -0.26 -4.58 1.17
CA VAL A 126 -0.67 -3.43 1.97
C VAL A 126 -1.73 -2.69 1.18
N PHE A 127 -2.81 -2.27 1.83
CA PHE A 127 -3.85 -1.44 1.25
C PHE A 127 -3.81 -0.05 1.88
N ILE A 128 -3.75 0.98 1.04
CA ILE A 128 -3.45 2.36 1.44
C ILE A 128 -4.61 3.34 1.25
N GLY A 129 -5.71 2.91 0.63
CA GLY A 129 -6.89 3.72 0.38
C GLY A 129 -8.18 2.94 0.60
N GLU A 130 -9.30 3.57 0.28
CA GLU A 130 -10.62 2.97 0.38
C GLU A 130 -10.90 1.96 -0.74
N GLN A 131 -11.70 0.94 -0.43
CA GLN A 131 -12.05 -0.09 -1.40
C GLN A 131 -13.07 0.37 -2.47
N SER A 132 -13.74 1.50 -2.25
CA SER A 132 -14.68 2.11 -3.19
C SER A 132 -14.01 2.91 -4.31
N MET A 133 -12.70 3.15 -4.19
CA MET A 133 -11.95 3.93 -5.18
C MET A 133 -11.93 3.25 -6.54
N SER A 134 -12.08 4.04 -7.60
CA SER A 134 -12.04 3.61 -9.01
C SER A 134 -11.36 4.66 -9.89
N ASN A 135 -10.92 4.24 -11.08
CA ASN A 135 -10.37 5.13 -12.11
C ASN A 135 -9.25 6.03 -11.60
N TYR A 136 -8.18 5.41 -11.12
CA TYR A 136 -7.01 6.11 -10.61
C TYR A 136 -5.71 5.47 -11.08
N THR A 137 -4.65 6.21 -10.97
CA THR A 137 -3.26 5.81 -11.25
C THR A 137 -2.52 5.63 -9.92
N VAL A 138 -1.78 4.52 -9.80
CA VAL A 138 -0.83 4.27 -8.71
C VAL A 138 0.57 4.32 -9.27
N GLN A 139 1.47 5.00 -8.57
CA GLN A 139 2.89 5.05 -8.88
C GLN A 139 3.69 4.88 -7.59
N ALA A 140 4.83 4.18 -7.68
CA ALA A 140 5.79 4.09 -6.59
C ALA A 140 7.18 3.83 -7.14
N ASP A 141 8.20 4.29 -6.42
CA ASP A 141 9.57 3.87 -6.65
C ASP A 141 9.82 2.55 -5.94
N VAL A 142 10.45 1.63 -6.63
CA VAL A 142 10.67 0.27 -6.15
C VAL A 142 12.10 -0.18 -6.39
N LEU A 143 12.63 -0.95 -5.44
CA LEU A 143 13.96 -1.54 -5.53
C LEU A 143 13.95 -2.93 -4.94
N THR A 144 14.70 -3.85 -5.51
CA THR A 144 15.08 -5.09 -4.85
C THR A 144 16.59 -5.16 -4.72
N ASP A 145 17.05 -5.58 -3.55
CA ASP A 145 18.44 -6.04 -3.47
C ASP A 145 18.60 -7.27 -4.35
N GLY A 146 19.78 -7.50 -4.84
CA GLY A 146 20.06 -8.64 -5.69
C GLY A 146 21.44 -9.22 -5.47
N ARG A 147 21.52 -10.54 -5.59
CA ARG A 147 22.80 -11.25 -5.57
C ARG A 147 22.83 -12.29 -6.67
N ARG A 148 23.75 -12.15 -7.64
CA ARG A 148 23.84 -13.02 -8.82
C ARG A 148 22.56 -12.93 -9.65
N ARG A 149 21.81 -14.05 -9.77
CA ARG A 149 20.55 -14.15 -10.51
C ARG A 149 19.32 -14.15 -9.60
N LYS A 150 19.47 -13.75 -8.33
CA LYS A 150 18.39 -13.75 -7.35
C LYS A 150 17.91 -12.34 -7.11
N MET A 151 16.68 -12.08 -7.49
CA MET A 151 15.94 -10.85 -7.25
C MET A 151 14.56 -11.20 -6.72
N SER A 152 14.06 -10.38 -5.83
CA SER A 152 12.69 -10.50 -5.31
C SER A 152 11.69 -9.79 -6.22
N ASP A 153 10.40 -10.07 -6.03
CA ASP A 153 9.32 -9.41 -6.75
C ASP A 153 8.77 -8.26 -5.89
N VAL A 154 8.51 -7.14 -6.52
CA VAL A 154 7.90 -5.96 -5.89
C VAL A 154 6.84 -5.36 -6.80
N GLY A 155 5.82 -4.74 -6.24
CA GLY A 155 4.75 -4.20 -7.08
C GLY A 155 3.80 -3.29 -6.34
N ILE A 156 2.82 -2.85 -7.09
CA ILE A 156 1.70 -2.02 -6.66
C ILE A 156 0.38 -2.74 -6.93
N ILE A 157 -0.66 -2.32 -6.24
CA ILE A 157 -2.02 -2.84 -6.43
C ILE A 157 -2.89 -1.66 -6.84
N ASN A 158 -3.67 -1.87 -7.91
CA ASN A 158 -4.65 -0.91 -8.38
C ASN A 158 -5.95 -1.65 -8.71
N GLN A 159 -7.06 -1.25 -8.09
CA GLN A 159 -8.39 -1.84 -8.28
C GLN A 159 -8.40 -3.39 -8.30
N ARG A 160 -7.70 -4.04 -7.35
CA ARG A 160 -7.55 -5.51 -7.20
C ARG A 160 -6.63 -6.19 -8.24
N TYR A 161 -6.07 -5.44 -9.20
CA TYR A 161 -4.99 -5.95 -10.05
C TYR A 161 -3.66 -5.75 -9.36
N TYR A 162 -2.85 -6.79 -9.38
CA TYR A 162 -1.46 -6.76 -8.93
C TYR A 162 -0.59 -6.45 -10.14
N ILE A 163 0.15 -5.39 -10.08
CA ILE A 163 1.13 -5.00 -11.08
C ILE A 163 2.51 -5.22 -10.47
N VAL A 164 3.22 -6.24 -10.95
CA VAL A 164 4.41 -6.77 -10.29
C VAL A 164 5.61 -6.74 -11.21
N LEU A 165 6.68 -6.10 -10.76
CA LEU A 165 8.02 -6.30 -11.30
C LEU A 165 8.56 -7.64 -10.81
N LYS A 166 8.61 -8.61 -11.73
CA LYS A 166 9.11 -9.95 -11.46
C LYS A 166 10.63 -9.95 -11.54
N GLY A 167 11.28 -10.15 -10.38
CA GLY A 167 12.72 -10.04 -10.28
C GLY A 167 13.47 -11.06 -11.13
N ASN A 168 13.20 -12.34 -10.93
CA ASN A 168 13.90 -13.40 -11.66
C ASN A 168 13.40 -13.59 -13.11
N GLU A 169 12.14 -13.25 -13.37
CA GLU A 169 11.53 -13.38 -14.69
C GLU A 169 11.73 -12.17 -15.58
N GLN A 170 12.22 -11.05 -15.02
CA GLN A 170 12.56 -9.81 -15.74
C GLN A 170 11.38 -9.29 -16.57
N LYS A 171 10.23 -9.08 -15.91
CA LYS A 171 9.03 -8.59 -16.58
C LYS A 171 8.10 -7.81 -15.66
N ILE A 172 7.27 -6.98 -16.25
CA ILE A 172 6.07 -6.42 -15.62
C ILE A 172 4.94 -7.41 -15.87
N GLU A 173 4.29 -7.84 -14.80
CA GLU A 173 3.14 -8.75 -14.85
C GLU A 173 1.90 -8.06 -14.27
N ILE A 174 0.79 -8.07 -15.01
CA ILE A 174 -0.54 -7.76 -14.50
C ILE A 174 -1.21 -9.08 -14.12
N ASN A 175 -1.68 -9.20 -12.88
CA ASN A 175 -2.44 -10.37 -12.47
C ASN A 175 -3.63 -10.04 -11.57
N SER A 176 -4.64 -10.92 -11.59
CA SER A 176 -5.75 -10.92 -10.65
C SER A 176 -6.05 -12.36 -10.25
N ASN A 177 -6.02 -12.63 -8.94
CA ASN A 177 -6.35 -13.96 -8.43
C ASN A 177 -7.85 -14.28 -8.56
N LEU A 178 -8.71 -13.26 -8.54
CA LEU A 178 -10.16 -13.44 -8.65
C LEU A 178 -10.56 -13.99 -10.03
N ASP A 179 -9.97 -13.43 -11.10
CA ASP A 179 -10.32 -13.79 -12.47
C ASP A 179 -9.28 -14.68 -13.15
N ARG A 180 -8.29 -15.15 -12.38
CA ARG A 180 -7.17 -15.96 -12.88
C ARG A 180 -6.41 -15.29 -14.03
N ILE A 181 -6.39 -13.95 -14.04
CA ILE A 181 -5.67 -13.15 -15.03
C ILE A 181 -4.17 -13.21 -14.74
N ARG A 182 -3.38 -13.36 -15.79
CA ARG A 182 -1.93 -13.21 -15.78
C ARG A 182 -1.46 -12.74 -17.16
N VAL A 183 -0.95 -11.52 -17.24
CA VAL A 183 -0.47 -10.90 -18.48
C VAL A 183 0.92 -10.27 -18.25
N PRO A 184 1.97 -10.65 -18.99
CA PRO A 184 1.98 -11.75 -19.95
C PRO A 184 1.81 -13.12 -19.28
N GLU A 185 1.45 -14.13 -20.04
CA GLU A 185 1.26 -15.50 -19.55
C GLU A 185 2.55 -16.06 -18.93
N ARG A 186 2.38 -17.11 -18.12
CA ARG A 186 3.52 -17.81 -17.53
C ARG A 186 4.43 -18.39 -18.62
N GLY A 187 5.74 -18.15 -18.48
CA GLY A 187 6.73 -18.60 -19.45
C GLY A 187 6.98 -17.67 -20.63
N SER A 188 6.20 -16.59 -20.76
CA SER A 188 6.48 -15.54 -21.75
C SER A 188 7.89 -14.95 -21.57
N PRO A 189 8.52 -14.49 -22.66
CA PRO A 189 9.83 -13.86 -22.58
C PRO A 189 9.80 -12.57 -21.72
N PRO A 190 10.96 -12.11 -21.26
CA PRO A 190 11.06 -10.81 -20.57
C PRO A 190 10.51 -9.68 -21.41
N ASN A 191 9.64 -8.83 -20.82
CA ASN A 191 9.13 -7.61 -21.45
C ASN A 191 9.72 -6.34 -20.84
N TYR A 192 10.40 -6.46 -19.71
CA TYR A 192 11.09 -5.37 -19.04
C TYR A 192 12.32 -5.90 -18.29
N ARG A 193 13.51 -5.48 -18.70
CA ARG A 193 14.77 -5.85 -18.04
C ARG A 193 15.16 -4.79 -17.03
N TRP A 194 15.15 -5.14 -15.74
CA TRP A 194 15.50 -4.24 -14.67
C TRP A 194 16.66 -4.78 -13.82
N LYS A 195 17.34 -3.87 -13.16
CA LYS A 195 18.57 -4.18 -12.41
C LYS A 195 18.29 -4.24 -10.92
N ALA A 196 18.90 -5.21 -10.24
CA ALA A 196 18.96 -5.22 -8.78
C ALA A 196 19.76 -4.03 -8.27
N ASN A 197 19.47 -3.60 -7.05
CA ASN A 197 20.13 -2.47 -6.37
C ASN A 197 20.00 -1.14 -7.15
N THR A 198 18.96 -1.01 -7.96
CA THR A 198 18.67 0.20 -8.73
C THR A 198 17.19 0.55 -8.53
N TRP A 199 16.93 1.82 -8.27
CA TRP A 199 15.56 2.32 -8.15
C TRP A 199 14.89 2.40 -9.52
N HIS A 200 13.67 1.89 -9.59
CA HIS A 200 12.79 1.98 -10.74
C HIS A 200 11.46 2.57 -10.31
N THR A 201 10.89 3.43 -11.13
CA THR A 201 9.50 3.86 -10.96
C THR A 201 8.58 2.86 -11.66
N LEU A 202 7.58 2.39 -10.94
CA LEU A 202 6.51 1.53 -11.44
C LEU A 202 5.19 2.30 -11.41
N LYS A 203 4.49 2.35 -12.54
CA LYS A 203 3.23 3.09 -12.69
C LYS A 203 2.16 2.20 -13.31
N ALA A 204 0.95 2.27 -12.77
CA ALA A 204 -0.22 1.58 -13.30
C ALA A 204 -1.44 2.47 -13.32
N ARG A 205 -2.12 2.52 -14.47
CA ARG A 205 -3.38 3.22 -14.67
C ARG A 205 -4.48 2.21 -15.02
N ILE A 206 -5.64 2.39 -14.41
CA ILE A 206 -6.82 1.59 -14.72
C ILE A 206 -7.96 2.54 -15.06
N ASP A 207 -8.55 2.32 -16.21
CA ASP A 207 -9.73 3.03 -16.69
C ASP A 207 -10.85 2.01 -16.89
N VAL A 208 -11.96 2.17 -16.17
CA VAL A 208 -13.15 1.33 -16.26
C VAL A 208 -14.27 2.16 -16.87
N ALA A 209 -14.87 1.65 -17.94
CA ALA A 209 -15.98 2.26 -18.61
C ALA A 209 -17.35 1.89 -17.97
N ASP A 210 -18.39 2.62 -18.32
CA ASP A 210 -19.74 2.42 -17.77
C ASP A 210 -20.32 1.04 -18.10
N ASP A 211 -19.92 0.44 -19.23
CA ASP A 211 -20.32 -0.91 -19.61
C ASP A 211 -19.62 -2.02 -18.80
N GLY A 212 -18.70 -1.63 -17.89
CA GLY A 212 -17.97 -2.54 -17.04
C GLY A 212 -16.69 -3.11 -17.69
N SER A 213 -16.39 -2.76 -18.93
CA SER A 213 -15.09 -3.06 -19.51
C SER A 213 -14.01 -2.15 -18.93
N GLY A 214 -12.76 -2.56 -19.04
CA GLY A 214 -11.67 -1.73 -18.53
C GLY A 214 -10.35 -2.00 -19.21
N VAL A 215 -9.46 -1.02 -19.12
CA VAL A 215 -8.10 -1.11 -19.63
C VAL A 215 -7.11 -0.93 -18.47
N ILE A 216 -6.29 -1.93 -18.27
CA ILE A 216 -5.25 -1.97 -17.26
C ILE A 216 -3.91 -1.76 -17.96
N ARG A 217 -3.20 -0.70 -17.60
CA ARG A 217 -1.91 -0.33 -18.19
C ARG A 217 -0.83 -0.27 -17.14
N ALA A 218 0.37 -0.73 -17.48
CA ALA A 218 1.52 -0.62 -16.60
C ALA A 218 2.81 -0.36 -17.38
N LYS A 219 3.70 0.41 -16.75
CA LYS A 219 5.06 0.68 -17.23
C LYS A 219 6.01 0.86 -16.07
N ALA A 220 7.30 0.66 -16.34
CA ALA A 220 8.36 0.96 -15.39
C ALA A 220 9.56 1.55 -16.12
N TRP A 221 10.39 2.31 -15.40
CA TRP A 221 11.61 2.91 -15.91
C TRP A 221 12.59 3.17 -14.75
N PRO A 222 13.90 3.29 -15.02
CA PRO A 222 14.85 3.74 -14.01
C PRO A 222 14.41 5.10 -13.44
N ARG A 223 14.40 5.24 -12.11
CA ARG A 223 13.88 6.44 -11.42
C ARG A 223 14.50 7.75 -11.91
N ASP A 224 15.77 7.70 -12.28
CA ASP A 224 16.55 8.88 -12.69
C ASP A 224 16.42 9.18 -14.20
N GLU A 225 15.60 8.41 -14.92
CA GLU A 225 15.32 8.61 -16.34
C GLU A 225 13.93 9.23 -16.56
N ALA A 226 13.70 9.76 -17.76
CA ALA A 226 12.39 10.29 -18.12
C ALA A 226 11.33 9.18 -18.20
N GLU A 227 10.10 9.51 -17.83
CA GLU A 227 8.97 8.59 -17.99
C GLU A 227 8.75 8.25 -19.46
N PRO A 228 8.74 6.97 -19.89
CA PRO A 228 8.47 6.59 -21.26
C PRO A 228 7.02 6.95 -21.66
N GLU A 229 6.82 7.33 -22.91
CA GLU A 229 5.48 7.63 -23.46
C GLU A 229 4.62 6.36 -23.49
N ASP A 230 5.17 5.26 -23.97
CA ASP A 230 4.46 4.00 -24.16
C ASP A 230 4.28 3.20 -22.87
N TRP A 231 3.17 2.49 -22.81
CA TRP A 231 2.93 1.48 -21.78
C TRP A 231 3.64 0.18 -22.13
N THR A 232 4.35 -0.41 -21.17
CA THR A 232 5.07 -1.68 -21.37
C THR A 232 4.12 -2.86 -21.51
N VAL A 233 2.99 -2.81 -20.80
CA VAL A 233 1.95 -3.85 -20.85
C VAL A 233 0.58 -3.21 -20.74
N GLU A 234 -0.34 -3.68 -21.59
CA GLU A 234 -1.76 -3.32 -21.56
C GLU A 234 -2.60 -4.60 -21.56
N TYR A 235 -3.67 -4.59 -20.80
CA TYR A 235 -4.67 -5.65 -20.78
C TYR A 235 -6.08 -5.06 -20.82
N ARG A 236 -6.90 -5.55 -21.75
CA ARG A 236 -8.33 -5.23 -21.84
C ARG A 236 -9.13 -6.32 -21.15
N HIS A 237 -9.95 -5.94 -20.20
CA HIS A 237 -10.76 -6.84 -19.41
C HIS A 237 -12.24 -6.50 -19.58
N ASN A 238 -13.03 -7.40 -20.18
CA ASN A 238 -14.45 -7.17 -20.48
C ASN A 238 -15.33 -7.06 -19.22
N ASN A 239 -14.88 -7.60 -18.09
CA ASN A 239 -15.57 -7.51 -16.81
C ASN A 239 -14.58 -7.03 -15.74
N ALA A 240 -14.14 -5.78 -15.89
CA ALA A 240 -13.12 -5.21 -15.03
C ALA A 240 -13.60 -5.01 -13.58
N HIS A 241 -12.67 -5.05 -12.65
CA HIS A 241 -12.95 -4.69 -11.25
C HIS A 241 -13.36 -3.23 -11.18
N LYS A 242 -14.61 -2.96 -10.83
CA LYS A 242 -15.19 -1.60 -10.80
C LYS A 242 -14.54 -0.70 -9.76
N SER A 243 -14.04 -1.29 -8.67
CA SER A 243 -13.39 -0.56 -7.59
C SER A 243 -12.42 -1.45 -6.81
N GLY A 244 -11.58 -0.82 -6.02
CA GLY A 244 -10.66 -1.49 -5.10
C GLY A 244 -9.68 -0.50 -4.49
N SER A 245 -9.11 -0.86 -3.36
CA SER A 245 -8.09 -0.04 -2.69
C SER A 245 -6.78 -0.03 -3.47
N PRO A 246 -6.10 1.12 -3.59
CA PRO A 246 -4.69 1.14 -3.97
C PRO A 246 -3.84 0.44 -2.93
N GLY A 247 -2.70 -0.11 -3.35
CA GLY A 247 -1.85 -0.82 -2.42
C GLY A 247 -0.46 -1.14 -2.94
N LEU A 248 0.30 -1.84 -2.09
CA LEU A 248 1.67 -2.22 -2.34
C LEU A 248 1.81 -3.73 -2.20
N PHE A 249 2.77 -4.28 -2.91
CA PHE A 249 3.05 -5.72 -2.93
C PHE A 249 4.54 -6.00 -2.82
N GLY A 250 4.90 -7.01 -2.04
CA GLY A 250 6.25 -7.53 -1.97
C GLY A 250 6.26 -9.04 -1.82
N PHE A 251 7.08 -9.72 -2.61
CA PHE A 251 7.41 -11.12 -2.42
C PHE A 251 8.92 -11.25 -2.33
N SER A 252 9.41 -11.41 -1.10
CA SER A 252 10.83 -11.33 -0.77
C SER A 252 11.33 -12.60 -0.08
N PRO A 253 11.44 -13.73 -0.82
CA PRO A 253 11.87 -15.00 -0.22
C PRO A 253 13.36 -15.00 0.15
N GLN A 254 14.19 -14.17 -0.46
CA GLN A 254 15.64 -14.17 -0.30
C GLN A 254 16.27 -12.79 -0.22
N MET A 255 15.73 -11.80 -0.94
CA MET A 255 16.28 -10.46 -1.03
C MET A 255 15.25 -9.45 -0.54
N PRO A 256 15.67 -8.43 0.23
CA PRO A 256 14.79 -7.33 0.61
C PRO A 256 14.21 -6.62 -0.61
N VAL A 257 13.00 -6.10 -0.45
CA VAL A 257 12.41 -5.13 -1.38
C VAL A 257 12.10 -3.85 -0.64
N TYR A 258 12.21 -2.75 -1.36
CA TYR A 258 12.00 -1.40 -0.85
C TYR A 258 11.02 -0.67 -1.76
N ILE A 259 10.24 0.21 -1.16
CA ILE A 259 9.23 1.02 -1.84
C ILE A 259 9.33 2.44 -1.30
N ASP A 260 9.22 3.42 -2.18
CA ASP A 260 9.32 4.83 -1.88
C ASP A 260 8.41 5.66 -2.79
N ASN A 261 8.23 6.94 -2.48
CA ASN A 261 7.53 7.91 -3.33
C ASN A 261 6.18 7.41 -3.85
N VAL A 262 5.38 6.83 -2.95
CA VAL A 262 4.06 6.29 -3.30
C VAL A 262 3.10 7.42 -3.63
N LYS A 263 2.45 7.35 -4.80
CA LYS A 263 1.47 8.34 -5.26
C LYS A 263 0.21 7.64 -5.79
N VAL A 264 -0.94 8.20 -5.46
CA VAL A 264 -2.23 7.80 -6.02
C VAL A 264 -2.95 9.03 -6.53
N THR A 265 -3.26 9.07 -7.81
CA THR A 265 -3.90 10.22 -8.46
C THR A 265 -5.17 9.78 -9.20
N PRO A 266 -6.28 10.55 -9.11
CA PRO A 266 -7.44 10.29 -9.95
C PRO A 266 -7.06 10.33 -11.43
N ASN A 267 -7.70 9.52 -12.24
CA ASN A 267 -7.60 9.64 -13.70
C ASN A 267 -8.49 10.80 -14.15
N ASN A 268 -7.96 11.61 -15.05
CA ASN A 268 -8.72 12.66 -15.72
C ASN A 268 -9.42 12.08 -16.94
#